data_1283613521bf58a83ceffce00a83c17f
#
_entry.id   1283613521bf58a83ceffce00a83c17f
#
_cell.length_a   1.000
_cell.length_b   1.000
_cell.length_c   1.000
_cell.angle_alpha   90.00
_cell.angle_beta   90.00
_cell.angle_gamma   90.00
#
_symmetry.space_group_name_H-M   'P 1'
#
loop_
_entity.id
_entity.type
_entity.pdbx_description
1 polymer ?
#
loop_
_entity_poly.entity_id
_entity_poly.type
_entity_poly.pdbx_seq_one_letter_code
_entity_poly.pdbx_strand_id
1 'polypeptide(L)'
;MALPQTAKPVSFVLTADRSKTKPFYAEVLGLPIIGEEDFGVTFDLGGGATMRLTDIADHTPGPHTVLGWEVPDIRAAMAKLRGKGVSFEIYEGFGQDEEGVWSFQNTHLAWFNDPEGNNLSLAQHGS
;
A
#
# COMPACT_ATOMS: atom_id res chain seq x y z
N MET A 1 -1.08 6.89 28.76
CA MET A 1 -0.70 6.24 27.48
C MET A 1 0.49 5.34 27.67
N ALA A 2 0.39 4.09 27.25
CA ALA A 2 1.50 3.15 27.37
C ALA A 2 2.62 3.45 26.37
N LEU A 3 2.27 3.88 25.15
CA LEU A 3 3.30 4.26 24.18
C LEU A 3 3.73 5.71 24.39
N PRO A 4 5.04 6.00 24.31
CA PRO A 4 5.48 7.39 24.37
C PRO A 4 4.99 8.16 23.14
N GLN A 5 4.83 9.47 23.29
CA GLN A 5 4.39 10.32 22.18
C GLN A 5 5.40 10.34 21.03
N THR A 6 6.65 10.03 21.33
CA THR A 6 7.71 9.95 20.31
C THR A 6 7.72 8.63 19.55
N ALA A 7 6.85 7.68 19.92
CA ALA A 7 6.78 6.41 19.21
C ALA A 7 6.36 6.64 17.75
N LYS A 8 7.01 5.91 16.85
CA LYS A 8 6.75 6.03 15.42
C LYS A 8 6.23 4.70 14.90
N PRO A 9 5.13 4.70 14.14
CA PRO A 9 4.60 3.44 13.64
C PRO A 9 5.53 2.83 12.58
N VAL A 10 5.63 1.51 12.63
CA VAL A 10 6.35 0.72 11.62
C VAL A 10 5.38 -0.29 11.07
N SER A 11 5.20 -0.30 9.76
CA SER A 11 4.38 -1.27 9.07
C SER A 11 5.29 -2.35 8.49
N PHE A 12 4.81 -3.60 8.45
CA PHE A 12 5.59 -4.71 7.90
C PHE A 12 4.86 -5.29 6.69
N VAL A 13 5.55 -5.32 5.55
CA VAL A 13 5.07 -5.95 4.33
C VAL A 13 6.05 -7.05 3.97
N LEU A 14 5.54 -8.23 3.66
CA LEU A 14 6.39 -9.40 3.42
C LEU A 14 6.53 -9.67 1.93
N THR A 15 7.69 -10.17 1.54
CA THR A 15 7.94 -10.55 0.15
C THR A 15 8.82 -11.79 0.11
N ALA A 16 8.53 -12.68 -0.83
CA ALA A 16 9.41 -13.82 -1.09
C ALA A 16 10.56 -13.44 -2.02
N ASP A 17 10.41 -12.34 -2.76
CA ASP A 17 11.43 -11.89 -3.72
C ASP A 17 11.52 -10.37 -3.74
N ARG A 18 12.47 -9.83 -2.98
CA ARG A 18 12.71 -8.39 -2.87
C ARG A 18 13.01 -7.75 -4.22
N SER A 19 13.73 -8.44 -5.10
CA SER A 19 14.11 -7.88 -6.39
C SER A 19 12.89 -7.56 -7.25
N LYS A 20 11.80 -8.26 -7.04
CA LYS A 20 10.54 -8.06 -7.75
C LYS A 20 9.68 -6.97 -7.09
N THR A 21 9.71 -6.88 -5.78
CA THR A 21 8.78 -6.05 -5.00
C THR A 21 9.34 -4.67 -4.66
N LYS A 22 10.64 -4.58 -4.39
CA LYS A 22 11.29 -3.31 -4.03
C LYS A 22 11.09 -2.22 -5.09
N PRO A 23 11.27 -2.47 -6.41
CA PRO A 23 11.07 -1.41 -7.40
C PRO A 23 9.64 -0.86 -7.42
N PHE A 24 8.65 -1.70 -7.11
CA PHE A 24 7.27 -1.25 -7.04
C PHE A 24 7.10 -0.16 -5.98
N TYR A 25 7.61 -0.40 -4.78
CA TYR A 25 7.47 0.59 -3.70
C TYR A 25 8.34 1.83 -3.94
N ALA A 26 9.54 1.65 -4.47
CA ALA A 26 10.46 2.76 -4.68
C ALA A 26 10.08 3.61 -5.89
N GLU A 27 9.67 3.00 -6.99
CA GLU A 27 9.50 3.70 -8.27
C GLU A 27 8.04 3.92 -8.62
N VAL A 28 7.17 2.92 -8.45
CA VAL A 28 5.75 3.07 -8.78
C VAL A 28 5.05 3.91 -7.72
N LEU A 29 5.21 3.56 -6.46
CA LEU A 29 4.62 4.33 -5.36
C LEU A 29 5.45 5.54 -4.95
N GLY A 30 6.74 5.56 -5.32
CA GLY A 30 7.60 6.70 -5.04
C GLY A 30 8.02 6.85 -3.59
N LEU A 31 8.08 5.77 -2.83
CA LEU A 31 8.46 5.84 -1.42
C LEU A 31 9.99 5.91 -1.29
N PRO A 32 10.52 6.90 -0.55
CA PRO A 32 11.98 6.97 -0.33
C PRO A 32 12.50 5.78 0.46
N ILE A 33 13.64 5.25 0.04
CA ILE A 33 14.34 4.20 0.79
C ILE A 33 15.24 4.90 1.80
N ILE A 34 15.12 4.53 3.08
CA ILE A 34 15.95 5.09 4.13
C ILE A 34 16.93 4.07 4.72
N GLY A 35 16.83 2.81 4.33
CA GLY A 35 17.79 1.79 4.74
C GLY A 35 17.54 0.48 4.05
N GLU A 36 18.59 -0.29 3.90
CA GLU A 36 18.48 -1.63 3.32
C GLU A 36 19.57 -2.51 3.96
N GLU A 37 19.18 -3.73 4.33
CA GLU A 37 20.11 -4.68 4.93
C GLU A 37 19.69 -6.10 4.50
N ASP A 38 20.33 -7.12 5.08
CA ASP A 38 20.17 -8.50 4.60
C ASP A 38 18.74 -9.02 4.63
N PHE A 39 17.92 -8.54 5.56
CA PHE A 39 16.57 -9.07 5.76
C PHE A 39 15.46 -8.18 5.21
N GLY A 40 15.77 -6.98 4.76
CA GLY A 40 14.71 -6.11 4.29
C GLY A 40 15.14 -4.72 3.87
N VAL A 41 14.16 -3.95 3.42
CA VAL A 41 14.31 -2.57 2.99
C VAL A 41 13.36 -1.72 3.82
N THR A 42 13.83 -0.60 4.33
CA THR A 42 13.00 0.34 5.07
C THR A 42 12.65 1.53 4.19
N PHE A 43 11.35 1.79 4.04
CA PHE A 43 10.82 2.91 3.28
C PHE A 43 10.23 3.94 4.21
N ASP A 44 10.34 5.21 3.82
CA ASP A 44 9.71 6.32 4.54
C ASP A 44 8.25 6.44 4.06
N LEU A 45 7.31 6.40 5.00
CA LEU A 45 5.88 6.60 4.69
C LEU A 45 5.44 8.04 4.95
N GLY A 46 6.34 8.87 5.46
CA GLY A 46 6.01 10.25 5.83
C GLY A 46 5.52 10.34 7.27
N GLY A 47 5.61 11.55 7.83
CA GLY A 47 5.11 11.81 9.19
C GLY A 47 5.80 11.02 10.28
N GLY A 48 6.97 10.47 10.03
CA GLY A 48 7.70 9.64 10.99
C GLY A 48 7.36 8.16 10.93
N ALA A 49 6.41 7.76 10.08
CA ALA A 49 6.05 6.36 9.89
C ALA A 49 6.96 5.71 8.87
N THR A 50 7.26 4.43 9.05
CA THR A 50 8.09 3.66 8.11
C THR A 50 7.42 2.35 7.75
N MET A 51 7.83 1.79 6.62
CA MET A 51 7.40 0.45 6.21
C MET A 51 8.64 -0.39 5.96
N ARG A 52 8.65 -1.57 6.57
CA ARG A 52 9.75 -2.50 6.37
C ARG A 52 9.30 -3.62 5.43
N LEU A 53 9.90 -3.65 4.25
CA LEU A 53 9.69 -4.74 3.29
C LEU A 53 10.65 -5.86 3.67
N THR A 54 10.11 -6.95 4.21
CA THR A 54 10.89 -8.01 4.84
C THR A 54 10.86 -9.28 3.99
N ASP A 55 12.03 -9.87 3.79
CA ASP A 55 12.15 -11.12 3.02
C ASP A 55 11.72 -12.31 3.85
N ILE A 56 10.72 -13.03 3.35
CA ILE A 56 10.25 -14.29 3.92
C ILE A 56 10.12 -15.28 2.76
N ALA A 57 10.99 -16.29 2.72
CA ALA A 57 11.18 -17.14 1.55
C ALA A 57 9.90 -17.83 1.07
N ASP A 58 9.00 -18.18 1.97
CA ASP A 58 7.76 -18.90 1.64
C ASP A 58 6.52 -18.05 1.86
N HIS A 59 6.66 -16.71 1.79
CA HIS A 59 5.51 -15.83 1.99
C HIS A 59 4.44 -16.06 0.94
N THR A 60 3.21 -16.23 1.42
CA THR A 60 2.01 -16.29 0.60
C THR A 60 1.08 -15.18 1.06
N PRO A 61 0.75 -14.21 0.20
CA PRO A 61 -0.11 -13.09 0.61
C PRO A 61 -1.50 -13.56 0.98
N GLY A 62 -2.05 -12.95 2.02
CA GLY A 62 -3.44 -13.18 2.40
C GLY A 62 -4.38 -12.26 1.64
N PRO A 63 -5.69 -12.40 1.85
CA PRO A 63 -6.69 -11.59 1.13
C PRO A 63 -6.93 -10.21 1.75
N HIS A 64 -6.33 -9.92 2.89
CA HIS A 64 -6.59 -8.67 3.61
C HIS A 64 -5.58 -7.59 3.27
N THR A 65 -6.03 -6.34 3.30
CA THR A 65 -5.16 -5.18 3.11
C THR A 65 -4.11 -5.10 4.21
N VAL A 66 -2.86 -4.97 3.81
CA VAL A 66 -1.74 -4.88 4.75
C VAL A 66 -1.20 -3.47 4.90
N LEU A 67 -1.47 -2.60 3.94
CA LEU A 67 -1.00 -1.22 3.98
C LEU A 67 -1.91 -0.38 3.10
N GLY A 68 -2.23 0.82 3.54
CA GLY A 68 -3.06 1.72 2.77
C GLY A 68 -2.70 3.17 3.03
N TRP A 69 -3.17 4.04 2.15
CA TRP A 69 -2.95 5.47 2.24
C TRP A 69 -4.28 6.22 2.14
N GLU A 70 -4.44 7.20 3.00
CA GLU A 70 -5.52 8.17 2.85
C GLU A 70 -5.02 9.27 1.93
N VAL A 71 -5.80 9.61 0.91
CA VAL A 71 -5.44 10.62 -0.08
C VAL A 71 -6.56 11.65 -0.21
N PRO A 72 -6.24 12.90 -0.57
CA PRO A 72 -7.27 13.93 -0.71
C PRO A 72 -8.17 13.74 -1.92
N ASP A 73 -7.68 13.09 -2.98
CA ASP A 73 -8.45 12.84 -4.20
C ASP A 73 -8.11 11.45 -4.72
N ILE A 74 -8.99 10.49 -4.40
CA ILE A 74 -8.72 9.08 -4.71
C ILE A 74 -8.65 8.83 -6.23
N ARG A 75 -9.51 9.49 -7.01
CA ARG A 75 -9.53 9.24 -8.46
C ARG A 75 -8.29 9.80 -9.15
N ALA A 76 -7.79 10.94 -8.68
CA ALA A 76 -6.54 11.50 -9.19
C ALA A 76 -5.35 10.60 -8.84
N ALA A 77 -5.31 10.08 -7.61
CA ALA A 77 -4.25 9.15 -7.19
C ALA A 77 -4.31 7.86 -8.01
N MET A 78 -5.50 7.31 -8.22
CA MET A 78 -5.70 6.11 -9.03
C MET A 78 -5.23 6.32 -10.47
N ALA A 79 -5.54 7.48 -11.06
CA ALA A 79 -5.13 7.77 -12.42
C ALA A 79 -3.61 7.81 -12.56
N LYS A 80 -2.92 8.40 -11.58
CA LYS A 80 -1.46 8.41 -11.59
C LYS A 80 -0.87 7.01 -11.48
N LEU A 81 -1.43 6.18 -10.62
CA LEU A 81 -0.96 4.80 -10.45
C LEU A 81 -1.24 3.96 -11.70
N ARG A 82 -2.40 4.14 -12.33
CA ARG A 82 -2.68 3.47 -13.61
C ARG A 82 -1.67 3.86 -14.67
N GLY A 83 -1.27 5.12 -14.70
CA GLY A 83 -0.24 5.60 -15.63
C GLY A 83 1.11 4.92 -15.42
N LYS A 84 1.32 4.32 -14.25
CA LYS A 84 2.54 3.58 -13.93
C LYS A 84 2.32 2.05 -13.99
N GLY A 85 1.19 1.62 -14.53
CA GLY A 85 0.93 0.20 -14.74
C GLY A 85 0.17 -0.51 -13.63
N VAL A 86 -0.34 0.22 -12.64
CA VAL A 86 -1.12 -0.39 -11.56
C VAL A 86 -2.54 -0.66 -12.05
N SER A 87 -3.05 -1.85 -11.72
CA SER A 87 -4.43 -2.23 -11.97
C SER A 87 -5.18 -2.28 -10.65
N PHE A 88 -6.38 -1.69 -10.61
CA PHE A 88 -7.20 -1.71 -9.41
C PHE A 88 -8.14 -2.90 -9.45
N GLU A 89 -8.28 -3.56 -8.29
CA GLU A 89 -9.06 -4.78 -8.18
C GLU A 89 -10.55 -4.48 -8.11
N ILE A 90 -11.34 -5.29 -8.80
CA ILE A 90 -12.80 -5.22 -8.71
C ILE A 90 -13.26 -6.59 -8.21
N TYR A 91 -13.90 -6.59 -7.03
CA TYR A 91 -14.36 -7.83 -6.40
C TYR A 91 -15.83 -8.04 -6.72
N GLU A 92 -16.16 -9.20 -7.28
CA GLU A 92 -17.52 -9.51 -7.68
C GLU A 92 -18.46 -9.42 -6.48
N GLY A 93 -19.59 -8.74 -6.69
CA GLY A 93 -20.61 -8.61 -5.65
C GLY A 93 -20.30 -7.57 -4.58
N PHE A 94 -19.19 -6.84 -4.70
CA PHE A 94 -18.78 -5.88 -3.68
C PHE A 94 -19.36 -4.48 -3.87
N GLY A 95 -19.96 -4.22 -5.04
CA GLY A 95 -20.63 -2.93 -5.26
C GLY A 95 -19.70 -1.80 -5.68
N GLN A 96 -18.54 -2.10 -6.22
CA GLN A 96 -17.60 -1.10 -6.71
C GLN A 96 -18.07 -0.55 -8.07
N ASP A 97 -17.64 0.67 -8.40
CA ASP A 97 -17.90 1.22 -9.73
C ASP A 97 -16.93 0.65 -10.77
N GLU A 98 -17.01 1.15 -12.00
CA GLU A 98 -16.19 0.66 -13.11
C GLU A 98 -14.71 0.84 -12.90
N GLU A 99 -14.31 1.83 -12.12
CA GLU A 99 -12.90 2.08 -11.83
C GLU A 99 -12.39 1.26 -10.66
N GLY A 100 -13.29 0.62 -9.91
CA GLY A 100 -12.93 -0.15 -8.72
C GLY A 100 -13.13 0.58 -7.42
N VAL A 101 -13.83 1.73 -7.42
CA VAL A 101 -14.07 2.51 -6.21
C VAL A 101 -15.33 2.02 -5.52
N TRP A 102 -15.18 1.65 -4.25
CA TRP A 102 -16.30 1.37 -3.35
C TRP A 102 -16.59 2.63 -2.54
N SER A 103 -17.85 2.99 -2.44
CA SER A 103 -18.24 4.20 -1.74
C SER A 103 -19.36 3.93 -0.75
N PHE A 104 -19.25 4.53 0.42
CA PHE A 104 -20.29 4.54 1.42
C PHE A 104 -20.26 5.90 2.12
N GLN A 105 -21.34 6.66 1.95
CA GLN A 105 -21.41 8.04 2.46
C GLN A 105 -20.23 8.84 1.90
N ASN A 106 -19.39 9.44 2.76
CA ASN A 106 -18.26 10.25 2.32
C ASN A 106 -16.94 9.47 2.30
N THR A 107 -17.00 8.15 2.34
CA THR A 107 -15.81 7.30 2.29
C THR A 107 -15.72 6.61 0.95
N HIS A 108 -14.54 6.68 0.35
CA HIS A 108 -14.24 6.03 -0.93
C HIS A 108 -12.99 5.19 -0.77
N LEU A 109 -13.05 3.94 -1.23
CA LEU A 109 -11.95 2.98 -1.11
C LEU A 109 -11.65 2.35 -2.46
N ALA A 110 -10.37 2.05 -2.69
CA ALA A 110 -9.94 1.29 -3.86
C ALA A 110 -8.77 0.39 -3.45
N TRP A 111 -8.63 -0.75 -4.11
CA TRP A 111 -7.64 -1.77 -3.78
C TRP A 111 -6.79 -2.13 -4.97
N PHE A 112 -5.53 -2.40 -4.71
CA PHE A 112 -4.58 -2.87 -5.72
C PHE A 112 -3.57 -3.80 -5.05
N ASN A 113 -2.81 -4.52 -5.84
CA ASN A 113 -1.83 -5.46 -5.30
C ASN A 113 -0.42 -5.02 -5.67
N ASP A 114 0.54 -5.33 -4.78
CA ASP A 114 1.94 -5.22 -5.15
C ASP A 114 2.34 -6.43 -6.01
N PRO A 115 3.57 -6.49 -6.55
CA PRO A 115 3.97 -7.61 -7.41
C PRO A 115 3.99 -8.96 -6.70
N GLU A 116 4.04 -8.98 -5.37
CA GLU A 116 3.98 -10.21 -4.58
C GLU A 116 2.54 -10.70 -4.45
N GLY A 117 1.58 -9.81 -4.61
CA GLY A 117 0.17 -10.09 -4.38
C GLY A 117 -0.34 -9.59 -3.05
N ASN A 118 0.46 -8.84 -2.30
CA ASN A 118 -0.02 -8.20 -1.07
C ASN A 118 -1.06 -7.14 -1.42
N ASN A 119 -2.17 -7.13 -0.67
CA ASN A 119 -3.27 -6.21 -0.93
C ASN A 119 -3.01 -4.85 -0.29
N LEU A 120 -3.12 -3.81 -1.10
CA LEU A 120 -2.92 -2.42 -0.69
C LEU A 120 -4.18 -1.62 -0.98
N SER A 121 -4.34 -0.49 -0.31
CA SER A 121 -5.56 0.31 -0.50
C SER A 121 -5.27 1.80 -0.56
N LEU A 122 -6.18 2.51 -1.22
CA LEU A 122 -6.32 3.96 -1.12
C LEU A 122 -7.66 4.27 -0.48
N ALA A 123 -7.70 5.32 0.31
CA ALA A 123 -8.92 5.79 0.94
C ALA A 123 -9.03 7.31 0.80
N GLN A 124 -10.26 7.78 0.59
CA GLN A 124 -10.58 9.19 0.67
C GLN A 124 -11.74 9.34 1.63
N HIS A 125 -11.60 10.19 2.61
CA HIS A 125 -12.66 10.51 3.56
C HIS A 125 -13.11 11.95 3.33
N GLY A 126 -14.42 12.17 3.39
CA GLY A 126 -14.99 13.45 3.09
C GLY A 126 -15.37 13.56 1.63
N SER A 127 -15.92 14.69 1.24
CA SER A 127 -16.46 14.92 -0.10
C SER A 127 -15.43 15.36 -1.14
#